data_2d547855da6b9c15884ae2fa9c7afd87
#
_entry.id   2d547855da6b9c15884ae2fa9c7afd87
#
_cell.length_a   1.000
_cell.length_b   1.000
_cell.length_c   1.000
_cell.angle_alpha   90.00
_cell.angle_beta   90.00
_cell.angle_gamma   90.00
#
_symmetry.space_group_name_H-M   'P 1'
#
loop_
_entity.id
_entity.type
_entity.pdbx_description
1 polymer ?
#
loop_
_entity_poly.entity_id
_entity_poly.type
_entity_poly.pdbx_seq_one_letter_code
_entity_poly.pdbx_strand_id
1 'polypeptide(L)'
;MIKEEILKIEGLLKESHNIVFLTGAGISTNSGLPDFRSDNGFWKTNKPIMFRDFLNSYQSRRLSWSRNITLNKTLKKIKPNRGHMFVKEILDAKKGCVITQNIDGLHHRSGIQEKKIIEVHGNATKAKCLDCGISLDLEPFHKAIHDDQVTPDCPKCYGCLLYTSPSPRDVHLSRMPSSA
;
A
#
# COMPACT_ATOMS: atom_id res chain seq x y z
N MET A 1 18.88 13.11 25.16
CA MET A 1 18.69 12.93 23.69
C MET A 1 17.22 12.62 23.32
N ILE A 2 16.72 11.39 23.47
CA ILE A 2 15.33 11.05 23.03
C ILE A 2 14.25 11.95 23.66
N LYS A 3 14.37 12.30 24.93
CA LYS A 3 13.38 13.14 25.62
C LYS A 3 13.35 14.58 25.11
N GLU A 4 14.48 15.14 24.77
CA GLU A 4 14.59 16.48 24.18
C GLU A 4 14.02 16.53 22.76
N GLU A 5 14.30 15.50 21.96
CA GLU A 5 13.73 15.36 20.63
C GLU A 5 12.20 15.23 20.66
N ILE A 6 11.66 14.48 21.62
CA ILE A 6 10.21 14.36 21.83
C ILE A 6 9.60 15.73 22.18
N LEU A 7 10.20 16.48 23.10
CA LEU A 7 9.72 17.81 23.48
C LEU A 7 9.77 18.79 22.29
N LYS A 8 10.82 18.72 21.48
CA LYS A 8 10.92 19.52 20.25
C LYS A 8 9.82 19.20 19.25
N ILE A 9 9.54 17.90 19.01
CA ILE A 9 8.45 17.46 18.13
C ILE A 9 7.09 17.91 18.69
N GLU A 10 6.89 17.80 19.99
CA GLU A 10 5.66 18.26 20.67
C GLU A 10 5.46 19.77 20.48
N GLY A 11 6.51 20.58 20.61
CA GLY A 11 6.47 22.02 20.36
C GLY A 11 6.08 22.31 18.91
N LEU A 12 6.74 21.67 17.94
CA LEU A 12 6.44 21.82 16.51
C LEU A 12 4.99 21.42 16.18
N LEU A 13 4.50 20.33 16.77
CA LEU A 13 3.13 19.90 16.59
C LEU A 13 2.12 20.90 17.17
N LYS A 14 2.42 21.54 18.30
CA LYS A 14 1.55 22.56 18.94
C LYS A 14 1.46 23.83 18.07
N GLU A 15 2.58 24.29 17.54
CA GLU A 15 2.68 25.54 16.79
C GLU A 15 2.16 25.39 15.33
N SER A 16 2.29 24.21 14.74
CA SER A 16 1.90 23.98 13.35
C SER A 16 0.38 24.01 13.15
N HIS A 17 -0.07 24.74 12.15
CA HIS A 17 -1.47 24.76 11.74
C HIS A 17 -1.81 23.68 10.68
N ASN A 18 -0.83 23.31 9.86
CA ASN A 18 -0.96 22.30 8.81
C ASN A 18 0.11 21.24 9.00
N ILE A 19 -0.27 19.98 9.02
CA ILE A 19 0.65 18.86 9.28
C ILE A 19 0.51 17.83 8.18
N VAL A 20 1.65 17.39 7.64
CA VAL A 20 1.74 16.29 6.70
C VAL A 20 2.53 15.17 7.35
N PHE A 21 1.92 13.99 7.47
CA PHE A 21 2.60 12.76 7.88
C PHE A 21 3.03 11.99 6.64
N LEU A 22 4.30 11.62 6.56
CA LEU A 22 4.81 10.67 5.60
C LEU A 22 5.06 9.35 6.32
N THR A 23 4.34 8.29 5.94
CA THR A 23 4.44 6.99 6.62
C THR A 23 4.87 5.87 5.67
N GLY A 24 5.60 4.92 6.22
CA GLY A 24 6.06 3.71 5.56
C GLY A 24 5.80 2.48 6.44
N ALA A 25 6.28 1.30 6.01
CA ALA A 25 5.98 0.01 6.66
C ALA A 25 6.35 -0.05 8.16
N GLY A 26 7.30 0.76 8.60
CA GLY A 26 7.69 0.82 10.02
C GLY A 26 6.56 1.18 10.97
N ILE A 27 5.57 2.01 10.55
CA ILE A 27 4.42 2.33 11.41
C ILE A 27 3.54 1.10 11.66
N SER A 28 3.54 0.13 10.76
CA SER A 28 2.66 -1.05 10.81
C SER A 28 3.30 -2.27 11.48
N THR A 29 4.58 -2.21 11.86
CA THR A 29 5.28 -3.34 12.52
C THR A 29 4.64 -3.71 13.86
N ASN A 30 4.26 -2.72 14.66
CA ASN A 30 3.53 -2.94 15.90
C ASN A 30 2.08 -3.43 15.72
N SER A 31 1.58 -3.50 14.49
CA SER A 31 0.32 -4.16 14.14
C SER A 31 0.51 -5.62 13.72
N GLY A 32 1.76 -6.11 13.62
CA GLY A 32 2.10 -7.48 13.23
C GLY A 32 2.43 -7.65 11.75
N LEU A 33 2.65 -6.56 11.00
CA LEU A 33 3.16 -6.65 9.63
C LEU A 33 4.69 -6.53 9.64
N PRO A 34 5.41 -7.40 8.92
CA PRO A 34 6.83 -7.19 8.69
C PRO A 34 7.02 -5.93 7.83
N ASP A 35 8.10 -5.22 8.06
CA ASP A 35 8.53 -4.21 7.10
C ASP A 35 9.15 -4.87 5.86
N PHE A 36 9.60 -4.07 4.90
CA PHE A 36 10.10 -4.61 3.63
C PHE A 36 11.61 -4.87 3.61
N ARG A 37 12.41 -4.17 4.42
CA ARG A 37 13.87 -4.07 4.22
C ARG A 37 14.71 -4.46 5.43
N SER A 38 14.15 -4.56 6.64
CA SER A 38 14.87 -5.03 7.83
C SER A 38 15.37 -6.47 7.66
N ASP A 39 16.13 -6.97 8.59
CA ASP A 39 16.67 -8.33 8.54
C ASP A 39 15.59 -9.42 8.46
N ASN A 40 14.40 -9.16 8.99
CA ASN A 40 13.21 -10.01 8.88
C ASN A 40 12.20 -9.48 7.87
N GLY A 41 12.59 -8.54 7.01
CA GLY A 41 11.73 -7.87 6.06
C GLY A 41 11.25 -8.76 4.92
N PHE A 42 10.11 -8.40 4.35
CA PHE A 42 9.44 -9.18 3.30
C PHE A 42 10.33 -9.50 2.09
N TRP A 43 11.21 -8.57 1.68
CA TRP A 43 12.09 -8.75 0.52
C TRP A 43 13.27 -9.68 0.76
N LYS A 44 13.56 -10.08 2.01
CA LYS A 44 14.59 -11.10 2.29
C LYS A 44 14.16 -12.48 1.79
N THR A 45 12.88 -12.78 1.88
CA THR A 45 12.31 -14.07 1.46
C THR A 45 11.56 -14.03 0.13
N ASN A 46 11.21 -12.85 -0.36
CA ASN A 46 10.40 -12.68 -1.56
C ASN A 46 11.08 -11.73 -2.55
N LYS A 47 11.49 -12.25 -3.70
CA LYS A 47 12.00 -11.37 -4.77
C LYS A 47 10.88 -10.44 -5.26
N PRO A 48 11.15 -9.13 -5.45
CA PRO A 48 10.20 -8.21 -6.06
C PRO A 48 9.79 -8.69 -7.47
N ILE A 49 8.51 -8.56 -7.80
CA ILE A 49 8.02 -8.73 -9.17
C ILE A 49 8.08 -7.37 -9.82
N MET A 50 8.93 -7.24 -10.83
CA MET A 50 9.04 -5.98 -11.57
C MET A 50 7.77 -5.75 -12.40
N PHE A 51 7.39 -4.49 -12.59
CA PHE A 51 6.18 -4.14 -13.35
C PHE A 51 6.21 -4.70 -14.78
N ARG A 52 7.37 -4.67 -15.44
CA ARG A 52 7.57 -5.28 -16.75
C ARG A 52 7.29 -6.78 -16.75
N ASP A 53 7.75 -7.50 -15.72
CA ASP A 53 7.52 -8.94 -15.60
C ASP A 53 6.05 -9.25 -15.31
N PHE A 54 5.40 -8.40 -14.51
CA PHE A 54 3.97 -8.49 -14.26
C PHE A 54 3.16 -8.34 -15.55
N LEU A 55 3.51 -7.40 -16.43
CA LEU A 55 2.81 -7.20 -17.71
C LEU A 55 3.02 -8.36 -18.67
N ASN A 56 4.25 -8.88 -18.78
CA ASN A 56 4.65 -9.80 -19.85
C ASN A 56 4.57 -11.28 -19.45
N SER A 57 4.42 -11.61 -18.18
CA SER A 57 4.43 -13.00 -17.69
C SER A 57 3.19 -13.35 -16.91
N TYR A 58 2.43 -14.31 -17.41
CA TYR A 58 1.28 -14.88 -16.69
C TYR A 58 1.69 -15.46 -15.33
N GLN A 59 2.84 -16.13 -15.26
CA GLN A 59 3.36 -16.70 -14.01
C GLN A 59 3.67 -15.60 -12.98
N SER A 60 4.24 -14.48 -13.42
CA SER A 60 4.51 -13.33 -12.56
C SER A 60 3.21 -12.71 -12.04
N ARG A 61 2.18 -12.59 -12.87
CA ARG A 61 0.85 -12.15 -12.43
C ARG A 61 0.25 -13.09 -11.41
N ARG A 62 0.26 -14.41 -11.67
CA ARG A 62 -0.22 -15.42 -10.72
C ARG A 62 0.48 -15.32 -9.37
N LEU A 63 1.81 -15.24 -9.37
CA LEU A 63 2.60 -15.10 -8.15
C LEU A 63 2.23 -13.82 -7.40
N SER A 64 2.06 -12.71 -8.10
CA SER A 64 1.61 -11.44 -7.52
C SER A 64 0.25 -11.60 -6.83
N TRP A 65 -0.73 -12.17 -7.51
CA TRP A 65 -2.07 -12.38 -6.95
C TRP A 65 -2.09 -13.35 -5.77
N SER A 66 -1.31 -14.44 -5.82
CA SER A 66 -1.15 -15.37 -4.69
C SER A 66 -0.60 -14.67 -3.45
N ARG A 67 0.41 -13.80 -3.64
CA ARG A 67 0.96 -12.96 -2.54
C ARG A 67 -0.08 -11.99 -1.98
N ASN A 68 -0.90 -11.38 -2.85
CA ASN A 68 -1.97 -10.49 -2.41
C ASN A 68 -2.99 -11.22 -1.52
N ILE A 69 -3.41 -12.43 -1.89
CA ILE A 69 -4.35 -13.22 -1.05
C ILE A 69 -3.74 -13.51 0.31
N THR A 70 -2.47 -13.93 0.36
CA THR A 70 -1.78 -14.20 1.62
C THR A 70 -1.70 -12.95 2.48
N LEU A 71 -1.36 -11.81 1.88
CA LEU A 71 -1.34 -10.52 2.55
C LEU A 71 -2.73 -10.16 3.09
N ASN A 72 -3.78 -10.27 2.29
CA ASN A 72 -5.15 -9.94 2.70
C ASN A 72 -5.65 -10.82 3.86
N LYS A 73 -5.29 -12.10 3.91
CA LYS A 73 -5.57 -12.96 5.07
C LYS A 73 -4.94 -12.41 6.35
N THR A 74 -3.75 -11.85 6.27
CA THR A 74 -3.07 -11.20 7.39
C THR A 74 -3.72 -9.86 7.73
N LEU A 75 -4.00 -9.04 6.72
CA LEU A 75 -4.61 -7.72 6.90
C LEU A 75 -5.98 -7.80 7.60
N LYS A 76 -6.78 -8.83 7.34
CA LYS A 76 -8.07 -9.04 8.01
C LYS A 76 -7.93 -9.26 9.52
N LYS A 77 -6.81 -9.78 10.00
CA LYS A 77 -6.57 -10.13 11.41
C LYS A 77 -5.96 -9.01 12.24
N ILE A 78 -5.25 -8.11 11.62
CA ILE A 78 -4.52 -7.03 12.32
C ILE A 78 -5.40 -5.79 12.51
N LYS A 79 -4.98 -4.92 13.43
CA LYS A 79 -5.66 -3.66 13.74
C LYS A 79 -4.68 -2.49 13.70
N PRO A 80 -5.17 -1.26 13.47
CA PRO A 80 -4.35 -0.06 13.67
C PRO A 80 -3.74 -0.06 15.08
N ASN A 81 -2.48 0.32 15.17
CA ASN A 81 -1.77 0.47 16.43
C ASN A 81 -1.74 1.92 16.93
N ARG A 82 -1.08 2.17 18.04
CA ARG A 82 -0.96 3.51 18.65
C ARG A 82 -0.41 4.56 17.69
N GLY A 83 0.52 4.20 16.79
CA GLY A 83 1.04 5.13 15.79
C GLY A 83 -0.04 5.63 14.83
N HIS A 84 -0.88 4.72 14.33
CA HIS A 84 -2.01 5.08 13.46
C HIS A 84 -3.05 5.93 14.20
N MET A 85 -3.32 5.59 15.47
CA MET A 85 -4.26 6.36 16.29
C MET A 85 -3.74 7.76 16.61
N PHE A 86 -2.43 7.90 16.85
CA PHE A 86 -1.78 9.20 17.04
C PHE A 86 -1.91 10.08 15.78
N VAL A 87 -1.63 9.52 14.59
CA VAL A 87 -1.81 10.26 13.32
C VAL A 87 -3.26 10.73 13.17
N LYS A 88 -4.22 9.84 13.47
CA LYS A 88 -5.65 10.19 13.44
C LYS A 88 -5.97 11.35 14.39
N GLU A 89 -5.57 11.26 15.63
CA GLU A 89 -5.84 12.27 16.68
C GLU A 89 -5.32 13.65 16.24
N ILE A 90 -4.10 13.73 15.74
CA ILE A 90 -3.54 14.99 15.26
C ILE A 90 -4.31 15.51 14.03
N LEU A 91 -4.67 14.63 13.09
CA LEU A 91 -5.41 15.05 11.89
C LEU A 91 -6.87 15.41 12.19
N ASP A 92 -7.45 14.93 13.27
CA ASP A 92 -8.77 15.38 13.73
C ASP A 92 -8.72 16.80 14.31
N ALA A 93 -7.66 17.10 15.05
CA ALA A 93 -7.47 18.39 15.71
C ALA A 93 -6.92 19.49 14.77
N LYS A 94 -6.21 19.11 13.71
CA LYS A 94 -5.47 20.03 12.84
C LYS A 94 -5.75 19.78 11.35
N LYS A 95 -5.46 20.81 10.53
CA LYS A 95 -5.46 20.66 9.07
C LYS A 95 -4.27 19.81 8.63
N GLY A 96 -4.44 19.04 7.56
CA GLY A 96 -3.35 18.27 6.99
C GLY A 96 -3.80 16.92 6.44
N CYS A 97 -2.81 16.09 6.12
CA CYS A 97 -3.04 14.78 5.53
C CYS A 97 -1.94 13.80 5.94
N VAL A 98 -2.19 12.53 5.66
CA VAL A 98 -1.17 11.49 5.69
C VAL A 98 -0.90 11.02 4.26
N ILE A 99 0.38 11.03 3.88
CA ILE A 99 0.90 10.44 2.65
C ILE A 99 1.52 9.10 3.06
N THR A 100 0.98 8.01 2.56
CA THR A 100 1.48 6.69 2.94
C THR A 100 1.99 5.89 1.76
N GLN A 101 3.13 5.23 1.96
CA GLN A 101 3.67 4.20 1.07
C GLN A 101 3.04 2.83 1.34
N ASN A 102 2.29 2.69 2.44
CA ASN A 102 1.72 1.42 2.85
C ASN A 102 0.45 1.11 2.05
N ILE A 103 0.29 -0.17 1.74
CA ILE A 103 -0.87 -0.72 1.03
C ILE A 103 -1.84 -1.45 1.97
N ASP A 104 -1.61 -1.39 3.28
CA ASP A 104 -2.29 -2.19 4.30
C ASP A 104 -3.68 -1.66 4.71
N GLY A 105 -4.01 -0.43 4.33
CA GLY A 105 -5.29 0.22 4.66
C GLY A 105 -5.46 0.56 6.15
N LEU A 106 -4.41 0.46 6.99
CA LEU A 106 -4.54 0.69 8.43
C LEU A 106 -4.86 2.15 8.79
N HIS A 107 -4.43 3.11 7.99
CA HIS A 107 -4.83 4.51 8.16
C HIS A 107 -6.34 4.70 7.94
N HIS A 108 -6.94 4.07 6.94
CA HIS A 108 -8.40 4.08 6.75
C HIS A 108 -9.11 3.43 7.94
N ARG A 109 -8.62 2.27 8.37
CA ARG A 109 -9.18 1.52 9.50
C ARG A 109 -8.99 2.18 10.86
N SER A 110 -8.07 3.13 10.99
CA SER A 110 -7.94 3.96 12.20
C SER A 110 -9.02 5.02 12.30
N GLY A 111 -9.79 5.25 11.22
CA GLY A 111 -10.87 6.23 11.17
C GLY A 111 -10.44 7.61 10.67
N ILE A 112 -9.27 7.73 10.04
CA ILE A 112 -8.88 8.95 9.32
C ILE A 112 -9.81 9.12 8.11
N GLN A 113 -10.32 10.33 7.89
CA GLN A 113 -11.19 10.64 6.74
C GLN A 113 -10.46 10.37 5.43
N GLU A 114 -11.10 9.70 4.48
CA GLU A 114 -10.52 9.29 3.20
C GLU A 114 -9.83 10.45 2.45
N LYS A 115 -10.45 11.63 2.43
CA LYS A 115 -9.89 12.84 1.81
C LYS A 115 -8.56 13.33 2.42
N LYS A 116 -8.20 12.84 3.60
CA LYS A 116 -6.93 13.15 4.29
C LYS A 116 -5.87 12.07 4.09
N ILE A 117 -6.17 11.00 3.32
CA ILE A 117 -5.24 9.91 3.07
C ILE A 117 -4.82 9.92 1.61
N ILE A 118 -3.51 9.91 1.37
CA ILE A 118 -2.91 9.82 0.02
C ILE A 118 -2.08 8.54 -0.03
N GLU A 119 -2.56 7.54 -0.76
CA GLU A 119 -1.89 6.26 -0.96
C GLU A 119 -1.02 6.30 -2.22
N VAL A 120 0.30 6.40 -2.06
CA VAL A 120 1.22 6.55 -3.21
C VAL A 120 1.52 5.23 -3.93
N HIS A 121 1.25 4.10 -3.29
CA HIS A 121 1.46 2.76 -3.86
C HIS A 121 0.15 1.94 -3.99
N GLY A 122 -1.00 2.60 -3.90
CA GLY A 122 -2.31 1.94 -3.94
C GLY A 122 -2.66 1.23 -2.63
N ASN A 123 -3.61 0.29 -2.72
CA ASN A 123 -4.17 -0.40 -1.56
C ASN A 123 -4.33 -1.89 -1.86
N ALA A 124 -3.94 -2.76 -0.92
CA ALA A 124 -3.98 -4.21 -1.12
C ALA A 124 -5.40 -4.80 -1.18
N THR A 125 -6.43 -4.03 -0.84
CA THR A 125 -7.84 -4.45 -0.90
C THR A 125 -8.54 -4.04 -2.20
N LYS A 126 -7.89 -3.23 -3.04
CA LYS A 126 -8.43 -2.72 -4.30
C LYS A 126 -7.51 -3.08 -5.46
N ALA A 127 -8.08 -3.23 -6.65
CA ALA A 127 -7.34 -3.33 -7.90
C ALA A 127 -7.74 -2.21 -8.86
N LYS A 128 -6.77 -1.76 -9.64
CA LYS A 128 -7.00 -0.79 -10.72
C LYS A 128 -6.74 -1.48 -12.06
N CYS A 129 -7.64 -1.30 -13.00
CA CYS A 129 -7.40 -1.74 -14.37
C CYS A 129 -6.36 -0.83 -15.03
N LEU A 130 -5.35 -1.43 -15.64
CA LEU A 130 -4.27 -0.70 -16.32
C LEU A 130 -4.74 -0.06 -17.64
N ASP A 131 -5.79 -0.62 -18.26
CA ASP A 131 -6.30 -0.16 -19.56
C ASP A 131 -7.42 0.88 -19.41
N CYS A 132 -8.49 0.56 -18.67
CA CYS A 132 -9.64 1.47 -18.55
C CYS A 132 -9.66 2.31 -17.25
N GLY A 133 -8.71 2.10 -16.35
CA GLY A 133 -8.54 2.90 -15.13
C GLY A 133 -9.57 2.64 -14.02
N ILE A 134 -10.57 1.74 -14.22
CA ILE A 134 -11.56 1.44 -13.19
C ILE A 134 -10.90 0.87 -11.93
N SER A 135 -11.38 1.30 -10.77
CA SER A 135 -10.97 0.73 -9.47
C SER A 135 -12.04 -0.24 -8.98
N LEU A 136 -11.63 -1.40 -8.51
CA LEU A 136 -12.49 -2.50 -8.10
C LEU A 136 -12.05 -3.02 -6.73
N ASP A 137 -13.02 -3.42 -5.92
CA ASP A 137 -12.73 -4.17 -4.69
C ASP A 137 -12.26 -5.59 -5.03
N LEU A 138 -11.28 -6.09 -4.30
CA LEU A 138 -10.69 -7.41 -4.56
C LEU A 138 -11.47 -8.57 -3.96
N GLU A 139 -12.31 -8.33 -2.96
CA GLU A 139 -13.07 -9.39 -2.27
C GLU A 139 -13.79 -10.36 -3.24
N PRO A 140 -14.50 -9.88 -4.28
CA PRO A 140 -15.19 -10.77 -5.23
C PRO A 140 -14.25 -11.70 -6.00
N PHE A 141 -12.98 -11.29 -6.20
CA PHE A 141 -12.00 -12.05 -6.98
C PHE A 141 -11.21 -13.06 -6.14
N HIS A 142 -11.24 -12.97 -4.81
CA HIS A 142 -10.41 -13.80 -3.93
C HIS A 142 -10.68 -15.30 -4.14
N LYS A 143 -11.93 -15.71 -4.37
CA LYS A 143 -12.27 -17.10 -4.61
C LYS A 143 -11.64 -17.62 -5.90
N ALA A 144 -11.84 -16.93 -7.01
CA ALA A 144 -11.30 -17.31 -8.31
C ALA A 144 -9.76 -17.42 -8.28
N ILE A 145 -9.10 -16.46 -7.64
CA ILE A 145 -7.64 -16.45 -7.51
C ILE A 145 -7.16 -17.63 -6.64
N HIS A 146 -7.87 -17.95 -5.57
CA HIS A 146 -7.47 -18.98 -4.62
C HIS A 146 -7.77 -20.39 -5.14
N ASP A 147 -9.00 -20.63 -5.60
CA ASP A 147 -9.49 -21.96 -5.95
C ASP A 147 -9.09 -22.34 -7.38
N ASP A 148 -9.31 -21.44 -8.33
CA ASP A 148 -9.06 -21.68 -9.75
C ASP A 148 -7.64 -21.30 -10.18
N GLN A 149 -6.87 -20.64 -9.30
CA GLN A 149 -5.51 -20.17 -9.55
C GLN A 149 -5.38 -19.30 -10.81
N VAL A 150 -6.44 -18.60 -11.20
CA VAL A 150 -6.45 -17.68 -12.33
C VAL A 150 -6.07 -16.27 -11.94
N THR A 151 -5.55 -15.51 -12.87
CA THR A 151 -5.39 -14.06 -12.70
C THR A 151 -6.71 -13.41 -13.09
N PRO A 152 -7.27 -12.49 -12.26
CA PRO A 152 -8.50 -11.83 -12.63
C PRO A 152 -8.25 -10.81 -13.74
N ASP A 153 -9.16 -10.79 -14.71
CA ASP A 153 -9.23 -9.76 -15.73
C ASP A 153 -10.29 -8.72 -15.36
N CYS A 154 -10.18 -7.53 -15.95
CA CYS A 154 -11.14 -6.47 -15.75
C CYS A 154 -12.52 -6.86 -16.28
N PRO A 155 -13.60 -6.83 -15.47
CA PRO A 155 -14.93 -7.20 -15.95
C PRO A 155 -15.50 -6.22 -16.95
N LYS A 156 -14.91 -5.01 -17.09
CA LYS A 156 -15.36 -4.00 -18.03
C LYS A 156 -14.70 -4.09 -19.41
N CYS A 157 -13.39 -4.38 -19.46
CA CYS A 157 -12.63 -4.32 -20.72
C CYS A 157 -11.68 -5.50 -20.90
N TYR A 158 -11.71 -6.48 -20.02
CA TYR A 158 -10.82 -7.66 -20.00
C TYR A 158 -9.33 -7.32 -19.87
N GLY A 159 -9.02 -6.08 -19.53
CA GLY A 159 -7.66 -5.60 -19.34
C GLY A 159 -7.06 -6.08 -18.02
N CYS A 160 -5.75 -5.87 -17.90
CA CYS A 160 -4.98 -6.35 -16.74
C CYS A 160 -5.31 -5.59 -15.46
N LEU A 161 -5.58 -6.31 -14.38
CA LEU A 161 -5.82 -5.74 -13.05
C LEU A 161 -4.53 -5.75 -12.20
N LEU A 162 -4.24 -4.62 -11.58
CA LEU A 162 -3.10 -4.45 -10.65
C LEU A 162 -3.60 -3.92 -9.31
N TYR A 163 -3.24 -4.55 -8.20
CA TYR A 163 -3.67 -4.16 -6.85
C TYR A 163 -2.77 -3.12 -6.17
N THR A 164 -1.57 -2.88 -6.70
CA THR A 164 -0.66 -1.83 -6.20
C THR A 164 -0.27 -0.91 -7.34
N SER A 165 -0.04 0.36 -7.06
CA SER A 165 0.55 1.26 -8.06
C SER A 165 1.99 0.85 -8.34
N PRO A 166 2.40 0.77 -9.61
CA PRO A 166 3.80 0.60 -9.93
C PRO A 166 4.59 1.78 -9.36
N SER A 167 5.80 1.49 -8.85
CA SER A 167 6.71 2.55 -8.43
C SER A 167 6.95 3.53 -9.60
N PRO A 168 7.10 4.83 -9.33
CA PRO A 168 7.49 5.79 -10.37
C PRO A 168 8.75 5.36 -11.14
N ARG A 169 9.68 4.63 -10.50
CA ARG A 169 10.84 4.02 -11.15
C ARG A 169 10.47 2.95 -12.17
N ASP A 170 9.47 2.12 -11.85
CA ASP A 170 9.01 1.04 -12.74
C ASP A 170 8.30 1.61 -13.98
N VAL A 171 7.53 2.69 -13.80
CA VAL A 171 6.87 3.41 -14.91
C VAL A 171 7.88 4.11 -15.81
N HIS A 172 8.96 4.66 -15.26
CA HIS A 172 10.01 5.32 -16.05
C HIS A 172 10.77 4.34 -16.94
N LEU A 173 11.06 3.14 -16.43
CA LEU A 173 11.72 2.08 -17.20
C LEU A 173 10.83 1.52 -18.32
N SER A 174 9.50 1.52 -18.15
CA SER A 174 8.56 1.05 -19.16
C SER A 174 8.26 2.09 -20.26
N ARG A 175 8.59 3.37 -20.05
CA ARG A 175 8.40 4.47 -21.00
C ARG A 175 9.65 4.85 -21.77
N MET A 176 10.81 4.26 -21.47
CA MET A 176 11.98 4.45 -22.31
C MET A 176 11.73 3.74 -23.65
N PRO A 177 11.74 4.45 -24.79
CA PRO A 177 11.75 3.79 -26.07
C PRO A 177 12.98 2.89 -26.11
N SER A 178 12.80 1.63 -26.54
CA SER A 178 13.93 0.80 -26.92
C SER A 178 14.68 1.57 -28.01
N SER A 179 15.73 2.27 -27.61
CA SER A 179 16.67 2.82 -28.56
C SER A 179 17.22 1.67 -29.36
N ALA A 180 16.99 1.74 -30.65
CA ALA A 180 17.48 0.87 -31.70
C ALA A 180 18.98 0.64 -31.61
#